data_85fdc467443883a3d701891f09b5f35d
#
_entry.id   85fdc467443883a3d701891f09b5f35d
#
_cell.length_a   1.000
_cell.length_b   1.000
_cell.length_c   1.000
_cell.angle_alpha   90.00
_cell.angle_beta   90.00
_cell.angle_gamma   90.00
#
_symmetry.space_group_name_H-M   'P 1'
#
loop_
_entity.id
_entity.type
_entity.pdbx_description
1 polymer ?
#
loop_
_entity_poly.entity_id
_entity_poly.type
_entity_poly.pdbx_seq_one_letter_code
_entity_poly.pdbx_strand_id
1 'polypeptide(L)'
;MRNTYIVCYDIADDKRLRRVFKICKDFGQHLQFSVFECDLTPGEKLQFEEKLMTEIKREEDQVLFIRLGPAEQRGQREITAIGIPYINVDTACFVV
;
A
#
# COMPACT_ATOMS: atom_id res chain seq x y z
N MET A 1 -4.89 -4.76 17.44
CA MET A 1 -5.51 -3.54 16.93
C MET A 1 -4.79 -3.05 15.68
N ARG A 2 -5.54 -2.72 14.65
CA ARG A 2 -4.96 -2.26 13.39
C ARG A 2 -4.99 -0.75 13.28
N ASN A 3 -3.93 -0.22 12.70
CA ASN A 3 -3.90 1.18 12.29
C ASN A 3 -3.93 1.24 10.77
N THR A 4 -4.55 2.29 10.26
CA THR A 4 -4.59 2.54 8.82
C THR A 4 -3.37 3.35 8.42
N TYR A 5 -2.74 2.91 7.35
CA TYR A 5 -1.59 3.60 6.76
C TYR A 5 -1.84 3.84 5.29
N ILE A 6 -1.40 5.00 4.81
CA ILE A 6 -1.18 5.18 3.38
C ILE A 6 0.28 4.82 3.15
N VAL A 7 0.50 3.87 2.27
CA VAL A 7 1.86 3.43 1.92
C VAL A 7 2.10 3.86 0.48
N CYS A 8 3.13 4.63 0.26
CA CYS A 8 3.50 5.05 -1.07
C CYS A 8 5.00 4.90 -1.26
N TYR A 9 5.39 4.71 -2.51
CA TYR A 9 6.80 4.43 -2.78
C TYR A 9 7.25 5.07 -4.08
N ASP A 10 8.56 5.26 -4.15
CA ASP A 10 9.24 5.76 -5.33
C ASP A 10 10.44 4.85 -5.56
N ILE A 11 10.36 3.99 -6.56
CA ILE A 11 11.34 2.94 -6.82
C ILE A 11 12.00 3.22 -8.16
N ALA A 12 13.33 3.27 -8.17
CA ALA A 12 14.08 3.71 -9.35
C ALA A 12 14.23 2.63 -10.44
N ASP A 13 14.05 1.36 -10.08
CA ASP A 13 14.26 0.25 -11.01
C ASP A 13 12.96 -0.49 -11.30
N ASP A 14 12.70 -0.80 -12.56
CA ASP A 14 11.44 -1.44 -12.96
C ASP A 14 11.24 -2.81 -12.35
N LYS A 15 12.29 -3.59 -12.20
CA LYS A 15 12.16 -4.93 -11.62
C LYS A 15 11.86 -4.85 -10.14
N ARG A 16 12.54 -3.95 -9.44
CA ARG A 16 12.28 -3.73 -8.02
C ARG A 16 10.88 -3.15 -7.83
N LEU A 17 10.46 -2.26 -8.72
CA LEU A 17 9.12 -1.67 -8.68
C LEU A 17 8.04 -2.76 -8.69
N ARG A 18 8.17 -3.72 -9.60
CA ARG A 18 7.20 -4.81 -9.70
C ARG A 18 7.18 -5.68 -8.45
N ARG A 19 8.35 -5.94 -7.86
CA ARG A 19 8.43 -6.74 -6.64
C ARG A 19 7.82 -6.01 -5.45
N VAL A 20 8.09 -4.71 -5.34
CA VAL A 20 7.51 -3.88 -4.28
C VAL A 20 5.99 -3.84 -4.44
N PHE A 21 5.50 -3.68 -5.66
CA PHE A 21 4.06 -3.68 -5.92
C PHE A 21 3.41 -4.98 -5.42
N LYS A 22 4.01 -6.12 -5.73
CA LYS A 22 3.48 -7.42 -5.30
C LYS A 22 3.45 -7.55 -3.78
N ILE A 23 4.50 -7.08 -3.12
CA ILE A 23 4.54 -7.10 -1.66
C ILE A 23 3.42 -6.24 -1.11
N CYS A 24 3.26 -5.03 -1.62
CA CYS A 24 2.21 -4.12 -1.13
C CYS A 24 0.82 -4.70 -1.32
N LYS A 25 0.59 -5.41 -2.41
CA LYS A 25 -0.72 -6.03 -2.65
C LYS A 25 -1.06 -7.10 -1.61
N ASP A 26 -0.06 -7.71 -1.01
CA ASP A 26 -0.30 -8.71 0.04
C ASP A 26 -0.72 -8.06 1.36
N PHE A 27 -0.47 -6.77 1.53
CA PHE A 27 -0.71 -6.10 2.80
C PHE A 27 -1.80 -5.04 2.76
N GLY A 28 -2.25 -4.66 1.57
CA GLY A 28 -3.23 -3.61 1.50
C GLY A 28 -3.95 -3.52 0.17
N GLN A 29 -4.72 -2.46 0.03
CA GLN A 29 -5.53 -2.22 -1.13
C GLN A 29 -4.87 -1.17 -2.02
N HIS A 30 -4.71 -1.51 -3.27
CA HIS A 30 -4.10 -0.61 -4.26
C HIS A 30 -5.07 0.53 -4.57
N LEU A 31 -4.62 1.75 -4.42
CA LEU A 31 -5.43 2.92 -4.73
C LEU A 31 -5.05 3.53 -6.07
N GLN A 32 -3.76 3.78 -6.27
CA GLN A 32 -3.30 4.46 -7.48
C GLN A 32 -1.80 4.24 -7.62
N PHE A 33 -1.33 3.87 -8.80
CA PHE A 33 0.11 3.69 -9.07
C PHE A 33 0.85 3.09 -7.87
N SER A 34 1.61 3.91 -7.18
CA SER A 34 2.45 3.49 -6.05
C SER A 34 1.82 3.86 -4.70
N VAL A 35 0.49 3.91 -4.63
CA VAL A 35 -0.23 4.28 -3.42
C VAL A 35 -1.14 3.15 -2.99
N PHE A 36 -0.98 2.73 -1.74
CA PHE A 36 -1.79 1.67 -1.13
C PHE A 36 -2.38 2.13 0.19
N GLU A 37 -3.54 1.61 0.53
CA GLU A 37 -4.12 1.80 1.84
C GLU A 37 -4.06 0.46 2.57
N CYS A 38 -3.46 0.46 3.76
CA CYS A 38 -3.21 -0.77 4.50
C CYS A 38 -3.69 -0.64 5.94
N ASP A 39 -4.47 -1.61 6.40
CA ASP A 39 -4.86 -1.69 7.81
C ASP A 39 -3.99 -2.77 8.45
N LEU A 40 -3.08 -2.37 9.33
CA LEU A 40 -2.02 -3.24 9.81
C LEU A 40 -1.94 -3.26 11.33
N THR A 41 -1.76 -4.46 11.88
CA THR A 41 -1.31 -4.59 13.27
C THR A 41 0.18 -4.23 13.33
N PRO A 42 0.73 -3.95 14.52
CA PRO A 42 2.16 -3.70 14.63
C PRO A 42 3.02 -4.84 14.05
N GLY A 43 2.60 -6.08 14.28
CA GLY A 43 3.32 -7.22 13.74
C GLY A 43 3.27 -7.30 12.22
N GLU A 44 2.09 -7.04 11.65
CA GLU A 44 1.93 -7.02 10.21
C GLU A 44 2.77 -5.91 9.58
N LYS A 45 2.80 -4.74 10.22
CA LYS A 45 3.62 -3.63 9.72
C LYS A 45 5.09 -4.01 9.70
N LEU A 46 5.55 -4.65 10.77
CA LEU A 46 6.94 -5.08 10.85
C LEU A 46 7.28 -6.08 9.75
N GLN A 47 6.41 -7.06 9.52
CA GLN A 47 6.60 -8.03 8.45
C GLN A 47 6.66 -7.36 7.08
N PHE A 48 5.77 -6.41 6.87
CA PHE A 48 5.69 -5.65 5.63
C PHE A 48 7.00 -4.89 5.40
N GLU A 49 7.46 -4.18 6.43
CA GLU A 49 8.71 -3.43 6.35
C GLU A 49 9.90 -4.33 6.06
N GLU A 50 9.94 -5.49 6.71
CA GLU A 50 11.05 -6.43 6.50
C GLU A 50 11.09 -6.95 5.07
N LYS A 51 9.93 -7.28 4.51
CA LYS A 51 9.87 -7.74 3.13
C LYS A 51 10.30 -6.64 2.16
N LEU A 52 9.87 -5.41 2.39
CA LEU A 52 10.27 -4.29 1.55
C LEU A 52 11.77 -4.08 1.61
N MET A 53 12.36 -4.18 2.79
CA MET A 53 13.79 -3.95 2.95
C MET A 53 14.64 -4.95 2.20
N THR A 54 14.14 -6.16 1.93
CA THR A 54 14.90 -7.13 1.15
C THR A 54 14.90 -6.81 -0.34
N GLU A 55 13.97 -5.96 -0.78
CA GLU A 55 13.83 -5.66 -2.21
C GLU A 55 14.36 -4.30 -2.62
N ILE A 56 14.28 -3.31 -1.73
CA ILE A 56 14.64 -1.95 -2.11
C ILE A 56 16.15 -1.70 -2.02
N LYS A 57 16.59 -0.66 -2.72
CA LYS A 57 17.92 -0.11 -2.58
C LYS A 57 17.81 1.21 -1.84
N ARG A 58 18.39 1.28 -0.65
CA ARG A 58 18.21 2.43 0.22
C ARG A 58 18.67 3.74 -0.38
N GLU A 59 19.67 3.68 -1.26
CA GLU A 59 20.25 4.89 -1.86
C GLU A 59 19.41 5.42 -3.02
N GLU A 60 18.49 4.61 -3.56
CA GLU A 60 17.75 4.95 -4.77
C GLU A 60 16.25 4.94 -4.58
N ASP A 61 15.77 4.20 -3.59
CA ASP A 61 14.35 3.92 -3.42
C ASP A 61 13.84 4.49 -2.11
N GLN A 62 12.54 4.81 -2.07
CA GLN A 62 11.90 5.31 -0.86
C GLN A 62 10.52 4.68 -0.72
N VAL A 63 10.17 4.29 0.50
CA VAL A 63 8.81 3.85 0.85
C VAL A 63 8.37 4.67 2.06
N LEU A 64 7.20 5.27 1.97
CA LEU A 64 6.65 6.07 3.05
C LEU A 64 5.44 5.36 3.64
N PHE A 65 5.38 5.32 4.97
CA PHE A 65 4.22 4.84 5.72
C PHE A 65 3.61 6.04 6.43
N ILE A 66 2.40 6.42 6.02
CA ILE A 66 1.71 7.57 6.61
C ILE A 66 0.59 7.04 7.49
N ARG A 67 0.77 7.15 8.81
CA ARG A 67 -0.21 6.62 9.75
C ARG A 67 -1.41 7.57 9.86
N LEU A 68 -2.60 7.04 9.66
CA LEU A 68 -3.82 7.81 9.75
C LEU A 68 -4.56 7.61 11.09
N GLY A 69 -4.20 6.56 11.82
CA GLY A 69 -4.82 6.28 13.11
C GLY A 69 -5.49 4.91 13.15
N PRO A 70 -6.19 4.60 14.25
CA PRO A 70 -6.85 3.29 14.40
C PRO A 70 -7.87 3.05 13.28
N ALA A 71 -7.81 1.87 12.68
CA ALA A 71 -8.66 1.53 11.55
C ALA A 71 -10.14 1.53 11.92
N GLU A 72 -10.48 1.01 13.09
CA GLU A 72 -11.86 0.88 13.51
C GLU A 72 -12.53 2.19 13.89
N GLN A 73 -11.73 3.24 14.14
CA GLN A 73 -12.26 4.56 14.48
C GLN A 73 -12.45 5.45 13.27
N ARG A 74 -11.92 5.04 12.14
CA ARG A 74 -11.96 5.86 10.94
C ARG A 74 -13.31 5.81 10.22
N GLY A 75 -14.05 4.72 10.43
CA GLY A 75 -15.28 4.51 9.71
C GLY A 75 -15.01 4.15 8.26
N GLN A 76 -16.06 4.28 7.44
CA GLN A 76 -15.93 4.00 6.03
C GLN A 76 -15.26 5.18 5.34
N ARG A 77 -14.21 4.87 4.60
CA ARG A 77 -13.49 5.91 3.89
C ARG A 77 -14.25 6.34 2.64
N GLU A 78 -14.03 7.56 2.24
CA GLU A 78 -14.64 8.10 1.05
C GLU A 78 -13.53 8.45 0.06
N ILE A 79 -13.65 7.95 -1.16
CA ILE A 79 -12.70 8.25 -2.23
C ILE A 79 -13.46 8.93 -3.35
N THR A 80 -13.03 10.13 -3.68
CA THR A 80 -13.60 10.90 -4.77
C THR A 80 -12.54 11.05 -5.86
N ALA A 81 -12.88 10.70 -7.08
CA ALA A 81 -11.97 10.80 -8.20
C ALA A 81 -12.42 11.88 -9.16
N ILE A 82 -11.46 12.62 -9.69
CA ILE A 82 -11.67 13.55 -10.77
C ILE A 82 -11.01 12.95 -11.99
N GLY A 83 -11.73 12.85 -13.09
CA GLY A 83 -11.22 12.16 -14.27
C GLY A 83 -11.70 10.73 -14.31
N ILE A 84 -10.79 9.79 -14.43
CA ILE A 84 -11.14 8.36 -14.48
C ILE A 84 -11.63 7.93 -13.10
N PRO A 85 -12.81 7.28 -13.03
CA PRO A 85 -13.36 6.85 -11.73
C PRO A 85 -12.46 5.83 -11.04
N TYR A 86 -12.43 5.91 -9.71
CA TYR A 86 -11.76 4.90 -8.90
C TYR A 86 -12.64 3.66 -8.79
N ILE A 87 -12.04 2.50 -9.06
CA ILE A 87 -12.74 1.22 -8.95
C ILE A 87 -12.02 0.39 -7.89
N ASN A 88 -12.79 -0.09 -6.90
CA ASN A 88 -12.24 -0.96 -5.87
C ASN A 88 -12.12 -2.36 -6.42
N VAL A 89 -10.91 -2.74 -6.82
CA VAL A 89 -10.65 -4.03 -7.44
C VAL A 89 -10.67 -5.18 -6.45
N ASP A 90 -10.61 -4.89 -5.15
CA ASP A 90 -10.59 -5.95 -4.14
C ASP A 90 -11.93 -6.65 -4.02
N THR A 91 -13.01 -6.00 -4.42
CA THR A 91 -14.33 -6.59 -4.36
C THR A 91 -14.71 -7.26 -5.66
N ALA A 92 -13.94 -7.11 -6.69
CA ALA A 92 -14.24 -7.66 -8.00
C ALA A 92 -13.46 -8.94 -8.23
N CYS A 93 -14.18 -9.96 -8.62
CA CYS A 93 -13.57 -11.25 -8.92
C CYS A 93 -13.21 -11.25 -10.39
N PHE A 94 -12.19 -10.52 -10.74
CA PHE A 94 -11.78 -10.46 -12.13
C PHE A 94 -10.30 -10.63 -12.26
N VAL A 95 -9.93 -11.04 -13.45
CA VAL A 95 -8.55 -11.23 -13.82
C VAL A 95 -8.21 -10.17 -14.85
N VAL A 96 -7.11 -9.55 -14.61
CA VAL A 96 -6.66 -8.52 -15.52
C VAL A 96 -5.58 -9.08 -16.42
#